data_4ac8a434b7c86259852922f4cf03bd26
#
_entry.id   4ac8a434b7c86259852922f4cf03bd26
#
_cell.length_a   1.000
_cell.length_b   1.000
_cell.length_c   1.000
_cell.angle_alpha   90.00
_cell.angle_beta   90.00
_cell.angle_gamma   90.00
#
_symmetry.space_group_name_H-M   'P 1'
#
loop_
_entity.id
_entity.type
_entity.pdbx_description
1 polymer ?
#
loop_
_entity_poly.entity_id
_entity_poly.type
_entity_poly.pdbx_seq_one_letter_code
_entity_poly.pdbx_strand_id
1 'polypeptide(L)'
;ISSLDLQKVVTRLSGIMARFNLQPARFDIGAVKVTHLTWRTKFEALLKGKDTLTAEELRNPHACEFGKWYFGVEGQKLKDISLFKELGAHHAKIHSLAEELIDLNKQGDDKRFREVMLEFEATRGRFFEPMNDLYLV
;
A
#
# COMPACT_ATOMS: atom_id res chain seq x y z
N ILE A 1 20.24 -14.19 -28.90
CA ILE A 1 20.99 -13.99 -27.65
C ILE A 1 21.26 -15.32 -26.99
N SER A 2 22.52 -15.60 -26.68
CA SER A 2 22.90 -16.83 -25.98
C SER A 2 22.53 -16.74 -24.50
N SER A 3 22.41 -17.89 -23.83
CA SER A 3 22.20 -17.94 -22.37
C SER A 3 23.31 -17.21 -21.63
N LEU A 4 24.53 -17.27 -22.12
CA LEU A 4 25.68 -16.59 -21.50
C LEU A 4 25.53 -15.07 -21.59
N ASP A 5 25.05 -14.56 -22.73
CA ASP A 5 24.83 -13.13 -22.90
C ASP A 5 23.71 -12.62 -21.96
N LEU A 6 22.65 -13.39 -21.82
CA LEU A 6 21.57 -13.08 -20.90
C LEU A 6 22.07 -13.04 -19.44
N GLN A 7 22.89 -14.01 -19.03
CA GLN A 7 23.49 -14.05 -17.71
C GLN A 7 24.36 -12.81 -17.45
N LYS A 8 25.13 -12.36 -18.43
CA LYS A 8 25.93 -11.13 -18.30
C LYS A 8 25.07 -9.91 -18.10
N VAL A 9 23.95 -9.80 -18.82
CA VAL A 9 23.00 -8.69 -18.65
C VAL A 9 22.38 -8.70 -17.25
N VAL A 10 21.94 -9.85 -16.78
CA VAL A 10 21.35 -9.99 -15.44
C VAL A 10 22.36 -9.62 -14.35
N THR A 11 23.59 -10.09 -14.45
CA THR A 11 24.67 -9.78 -13.50
C THR A 11 24.96 -8.28 -13.49
N ARG A 12 24.99 -7.65 -14.67
CA ARG A 12 25.24 -6.21 -14.80
C ARG A 12 24.13 -5.40 -14.15
N LEU A 13 22.86 -5.75 -14.39
CA LEU A 13 21.72 -5.09 -13.77
C LEU A 13 21.74 -5.22 -12.25
N SER A 14 22.05 -6.40 -11.74
CA SER A 14 22.18 -6.64 -10.30
C SER A 14 23.29 -5.77 -9.68
N GLY A 15 24.43 -5.64 -10.37
CA GLY A 15 25.53 -4.78 -9.93
C GLY A 15 25.16 -3.30 -9.91
N ILE A 16 24.40 -2.83 -10.91
CA ILE A 16 23.91 -1.45 -10.97
C ILE A 16 22.95 -1.19 -9.82
N MET A 17 22.00 -2.08 -9.56
CA MET A 17 21.06 -1.96 -8.47
C MET A 17 21.76 -1.88 -7.11
N ALA A 18 22.77 -2.72 -6.89
CA ALA A 18 23.56 -2.69 -5.67
C ALA A 18 24.34 -1.37 -5.51
N ARG A 19 24.92 -0.87 -6.60
CA ARG A 19 25.68 0.38 -6.60
C ARG A 19 24.83 1.59 -6.23
N PHE A 20 23.62 1.66 -6.74
CA PHE A 20 22.69 2.75 -6.44
C PHE A 20 21.94 2.54 -5.14
N ASN A 21 22.28 1.52 -4.40
CA ASN A 21 21.65 1.19 -3.13
C ASN A 21 20.12 1.06 -3.25
N LEU A 22 19.67 0.54 -4.40
CA LEU A 22 18.26 0.22 -4.64
C LEU A 22 17.96 -1.08 -3.88
N GLN A 23 17.94 -0.98 -2.56
CA GLN A 23 17.76 -2.12 -1.69
C GLN A 23 16.30 -2.58 -1.73
N PRO A 24 16.01 -3.81 -2.18
CA PRO A 24 14.66 -4.35 -2.03
C PRO A 24 14.23 -4.44 -0.57
N ALA A 25 15.18 -4.32 0.36
CA ALA A 25 14.95 -4.35 1.79
C ALA A 25 14.15 -3.16 2.32
N ARG A 26 14.01 -2.06 1.58
CA ARG A 26 13.21 -0.92 2.05
C ARG A 26 11.74 -1.29 2.20
N PHE A 27 11.15 -1.83 1.17
CA PHE A 27 9.88 -2.56 1.16
C PHE A 27 9.65 -3.10 -0.25
N ASP A 28 8.86 -4.15 -0.35
CA ASP A 28 8.53 -4.78 -1.63
C ASP A 28 7.20 -4.21 -2.12
N ILE A 29 7.25 -3.36 -3.15
CA ILE A 29 6.06 -2.74 -3.75
C ILE A 29 5.11 -3.82 -4.28
N GLY A 30 5.63 -4.88 -4.88
CA GLY A 30 4.82 -5.99 -5.36
C GLY A 30 4.03 -6.63 -4.22
N ALA A 31 4.67 -6.91 -3.10
CA ALA A 31 4.02 -7.46 -1.91
C ALA A 31 2.97 -6.50 -1.35
N VAL A 32 3.25 -5.21 -1.31
CA VAL A 32 2.29 -4.19 -0.85
C VAL A 32 1.06 -4.17 -1.75
N LYS A 33 1.25 -4.22 -3.07
CA LYS A 33 0.13 -4.25 -4.02
C LYS A 33 -0.72 -5.51 -3.86
N VAL A 34 -0.09 -6.67 -3.70
CA VAL A 34 -0.79 -7.95 -3.44
C VAL A 34 -1.58 -7.85 -2.13
N THR A 35 -0.97 -7.32 -1.09
CA THR A 35 -1.64 -7.12 0.20
C THR A 35 -2.87 -6.23 0.04
N HIS A 36 -2.80 -5.17 -0.75
CA HIS A 36 -3.95 -4.30 -1.00
C HIS A 36 -5.05 -4.98 -1.80
N LEU A 37 -4.71 -5.82 -2.77
CA LEU A 37 -5.69 -6.62 -3.50
C LEU A 37 -6.39 -7.61 -2.57
N THR A 38 -5.63 -8.29 -1.73
CA THR A 38 -6.15 -9.22 -0.72
C THR A 38 -7.03 -8.47 0.29
N TRP A 39 -6.60 -7.29 0.68
CA TRP A 39 -7.32 -6.44 1.62
C TRP A 39 -8.69 -6.03 1.06
N ARG A 40 -8.77 -5.71 -0.22
CA ARG A 40 -10.03 -5.41 -0.89
C ARG A 40 -10.99 -6.60 -0.81
N THR A 41 -10.51 -7.80 -1.10
CA THR A 41 -11.32 -9.02 -1.02
C THR A 41 -11.82 -9.25 0.41
N LYS A 42 -10.96 -9.10 1.38
CA LYS A 42 -11.33 -9.22 2.80
C LYS A 42 -12.32 -8.15 3.24
N PHE A 43 -12.13 -6.93 2.76
CA PHE A 43 -13.03 -5.82 3.04
C PHE A 43 -14.42 -6.06 2.47
N GLU A 44 -14.51 -6.52 1.22
CA GLU A 44 -15.78 -6.90 0.60
C GLU A 44 -16.49 -8.02 1.39
N ALA A 45 -15.72 -9.01 1.86
CA ALA A 45 -16.26 -10.09 2.69
C ALA A 45 -16.80 -9.56 4.03
N LEU A 46 -16.08 -8.62 4.65
CA LEU A 46 -16.52 -7.98 5.89
C LEU A 46 -17.85 -7.23 5.68
N LEU A 47 -18.00 -6.51 4.57
CA LEU A 47 -19.22 -5.79 4.25
C LEU A 47 -20.42 -6.74 4.03
N LYS A 48 -20.16 -7.97 3.61
CA LYS A 48 -21.19 -9.01 3.43
C LYS A 48 -21.45 -9.81 4.72
N GLY A 49 -20.89 -9.39 5.83
CA GLY A 49 -21.01 -10.09 7.10
C GLY A 49 -20.18 -11.36 7.24
N LYS A 50 -19.28 -11.62 6.31
CA LYS A 50 -18.33 -12.72 6.36
C LYS A 50 -17.05 -12.24 7.03
N ASP A 51 -16.92 -12.51 8.31
CA ASP A 51 -15.84 -12.00 9.13
C ASP A 51 -14.53 -12.74 8.86
N THR A 52 -13.61 -12.11 8.11
CA THR A 52 -12.25 -12.59 7.91
C THR A 52 -11.18 -11.56 8.25
N LEU A 53 -11.61 -10.33 8.56
CA LEU A 53 -10.71 -9.23 8.92
C LEU A 53 -11.29 -8.51 10.11
N THR A 54 -10.48 -8.17 11.08
CA THR A 54 -10.95 -7.39 12.22
C THR A 54 -11.14 -5.95 11.82
N ALA A 55 -12.18 -5.31 12.35
CA ALA A 55 -12.40 -3.88 12.18
C ALA A 55 -11.18 -3.08 12.65
N GLU A 56 -10.47 -3.59 13.64
CA GLU A 56 -9.23 -3.00 14.16
C GLU A 56 -8.14 -2.93 13.08
N GLU A 57 -7.92 -4.00 12.32
CA GLU A 57 -6.92 -4.01 11.25
C GLU A 57 -7.23 -2.97 10.16
N LEU A 58 -8.53 -2.77 9.87
CA LEU A 58 -8.95 -1.78 8.89
C LEU A 58 -8.83 -0.35 9.39
N ARG A 59 -9.09 -0.13 10.67
CA ARG A 59 -9.08 1.21 11.27
C ARG A 59 -7.69 1.69 11.65
N ASN A 60 -6.78 0.78 11.95
CA ASN A 60 -5.47 1.13 12.49
C ASN A 60 -4.40 1.17 11.39
N PRO A 61 -3.94 2.37 10.98
CA PRO A 61 -2.91 2.49 9.95
C PRO A 61 -1.54 1.93 10.35
N HIS A 62 -1.31 1.68 11.64
CA HIS A 62 -0.07 1.06 12.13
C HIS A 62 -0.10 -0.46 12.04
N ALA A 63 -1.25 -1.08 11.90
CA ALA A 63 -1.41 -2.54 11.94
C ALA A 63 -1.17 -3.23 10.60
N CYS A 64 -1.31 -2.51 9.48
CA CYS A 64 -1.08 -3.10 8.15
C CYS A 64 0.42 -3.18 7.83
N GLU A 65 0.77 -4.03 6.85
CA GLU A 65 2.17 -4.22 6.47
C GLU A 65 2.87 -2.93 6.05
N PHE A 66 2.19 -2.07 5.30
CA PHE A 66 2.74 -0.77 4.94
C PHE A 66 2.96 0.10 6.19
N GLY A 67 2.00 0.14 7.10
CA GLY A 67 2.11 0.93 8.33
C GLY A 67 3.25 0.48 9.22
N LYS A 68 3.42 -0.83 9.36
CA LYS A 68 4.55 -1.38 10.13
C LYS A 68 5.89 -0.92 9.57
N TRP A 69 6.05 -0.92 8.26
CA TRP A 69 7.26 -0.40 7.62
C TRP A 69 7.34 1.13 7.77
N TYR A 70 6.27 1.85 7.45
CA TYR A 70 6.22 3.32 7.42
C TYR A 70 6.59 3.93 8.78
N PHE A 71 6.00 3.42 9.85
CA PHE A 71 6.24 3.90 11.21
C PHE A 71 7.42 3.21 11.89
N GLY A 72 8.00 2.21 11.26
CA GLY A 72 9.15 1.47 11.76
C GLY A 72 10.48 2.19 11.51
N VAL A 73 11.56 1.58 11.99
CA VAL A 73 12.90 2.16 11.90
C VAL A 73 13.32 2.43 10.46
N GLU A 74 13.06 1.49 9.56
CA GLU A 74 13.47 1.62 8.15
C GLU A 74 12.71 2.72 7.42
N GLY A 75 11.39 2.79 7.60
CA GLY A 75 10.57 3.83 6.98
C GLY A 75 10.94 5.21 7.50
N GLN A 76 11.15 5.34 8.79
CA GLN A 76 11.45 6.64 9.41
C GLN A 76 12.78 7.25 8.95
N LYS A 77 13.67 6.47 8.37
CA LYS A 77 14.86 7.00 7.71
C LYS A 77 14.53 7.92 6.52
N LEU A 78 13.34 7.80 5.96
CA LEU A 78 12.86 8.57 4.81
C LEU A 78 11.93 9.71 5.20
N LYS A 79 11.77 10.00 6.47
CA LYS A 79 10.78 10.95 7.00
C LYS A 79 10.85 12.37 6.43
N ASP A 80 12.03 12.79 5.96
CA ASP A 80 12.24 14.14 5.42
C ASP A 80 11.98 14.23 3.92
N ILE A 81 11.69 13.12 3.25
CA ILE A 81 11.39 13.07 1.83
C ILE A 81 9.93 13.42 1.59
N SER A 82 9.66 14.36 0.67
CA SER A 82 8.29 14.81 0.33
C SER A 82 7.39 13.65 -0.08
N LEU A 83 7.88 12.73 -0.91
CA LEU A 83 7.13 11.55 -1.34
C LEU A 83 6.73 10.66 -0.16
N PHE A 84 7.59 10.53 0.84
CA PHE A 84 7.29 9.76 2.05
C PHE A 84 6.12 10.39 2.82
N LYS A 85 6.13 11.71 2.97
CA LYS A 85 5.05 12.44 3.65
C LYS A 85 3.73 12.33 2.89
N GLU A 86 3.79 12.42 1.57
CA GLU A 86 2.64 12.25 0.68
C GLU A 86 2.02 10.85 0.82
N LEU A 87 2.86 9.82 0.83
CA LEU A 87 2.43 8.44 1.07
C LEU A 87 1.71 8.29 2.40
N GLY A 88 2.24 8.89 3.45
CA GLY A 88 1.62 8.85 4.78
C GLY A 88 0.25 9.48 4.81
N ALA A 89 0.07 10.60 4.12
CA ALA A 89 -1.22 11.28 4.03
C ALA A 89 -2.26 10.43 3.29
N HIS A 90 -1.89 9.85 2.16
CA HIS A 90 -2.79 8.97 1.41
C HIS A 90 -3.12 7.70 2.17
N HIS A 91 -2.14 7.10 2.84
CA HIS A 91 -2.33 5.91 3.66
C HIS A 91 -3.33 6.16 4.81
N ALA A 92 -3.14 7.26 5.54
CA ALA A 92 -4.06 7.65 6.61
C ALA A 92 -5.48 7.85 6.08
N LYS A 93 -5.62 8.48 4.92
CA LYS A 93 -6.91 8.70 4.28
C LYS A 93 -7.59 7.40 3.87
N ILE A 94 -6.84 6.43 3.35
CA ILE A 94 -7.37 5.10 3.01
C ILE A 94 -8.00 4.44 4.23
N HIS A 95 -7.32 4.45 5.37
CA HIS A 95 -7.85 3.86 6.60
C HIS A 95 -9.06 4.61 7.13
N SER A 96 -9.06 5.95 7.06
CA SER A 96 -10.20 6.78 7.45
C SER A 96 -11.44 6.50 6.60
N LEU A 97 -11.27 6.38 5.28
CA LEU A 97 -12.36 6.05 4.37
C LEU A 97 -12.88 4.63 4.59
N ALA A 98 -12.00 3.68 4.89
CA ALA A 98 -12.40 2.32 5.21
C ALA A 98 -13.28 2.27 6.47
N GLU A 99 -12.92 3.03 7.49
CA GLU A 99 -13.73 3.16 8.72
C GLU A 99 -15.11 3.75 8.41
N GLU A 100 -15.14 4.83 7.63
CA GLU A 100 -16.41 5.46 7.21
C GLU A 100 -17.29 4.47 6.44
N LEU A 101 -16.71 3.69 5.52
CA LEU A 101 -17.44 2.68 4.75
C LEU A 101 -18.04 1.60 5.65
N ILE A 102 -17.32 1.15 6.67
CA ILE A 102 -17.84 0.18 7.64
C ILE A 102 -19.06 0.75 8.36
N ASP A 103 -18.97 1.98 8.81
CA ASP A 103 -20.07 2.63 9.54
C ASP A 103 -21.29 2.87 8.65
N LEU A 104 -21.07 3.33 7.41
CA LEU A 104 -22.16 3.52 6.44
C LEU A 104 -22.83 2.20 6.06
N ASN A 105 -22.08 1.13 5.94
CA ASN A 105 -22.63 -0.20 5.70
C ASN A 105 -23.55 -0.65 6.83
N LYS A 106 -23.16 -0.40 8.08
CA LYS A 106 -23.98 -0.73 9.25
C LYS A 106 -25.24 0.13 9.33
N GLN A 107 -25.17 1.39 8.89
CA GLN A 107 -26.31 2.31 8.87
C GLN A 107 -27.26 2.05 7.72
N GLY A 108 -26.84 1.32 6.71
CA GLY A 108 -27.64 1.05 5.51
C GLY A 108 -27.76 2.26 4.56
N ASP A 109 -26.85 3.23 4.65
CA ASP A 109 -26.83 4.39 3.76
C ASP A 109 -26.11 4.06 2.45
N ASP A 110 -26.84 3.42 1.52
CA ASP A 110 -26.26 2.93 0.27
C ASP A 110 -25.76 4.03 -0.66
N LYS A 111 -26.45 5.18 -0.68
CA LYS A 111 -26.07 6.31 -1.53
C LYS A 111 -24.71 6.87 -1.09
N ARG A 112 -24.57 7.19 0.18
CA ARG A 112 -23.34 7.74 0.73
C ARG A 112 -22.22 6.72 0.66
N PHE A 113 -22.53 5.44 0.89
CA PHE A 113 -21.57 4.35 0.76
C PHE A 113 -20.94 4.32 -0.63
N ARG A 114 -21.74 4.42 -1.70
CA ARG A 114 -21.23 4.44 -3.08
C ARG A 114 -20.34 5.64 -3.34
N GLU A 115 -20.72 6.80 -2.84
CA GLU A 115 -19.91 8.03 -2.97
C GLU A 115 -18.55 7.89 -2.29
N VAL A 116 -18.52 7.39 -1.08
CA VAL A 116 -17.29 7.19 -0.30
C VAL A 116 -16.44 6.07 -0.93
N MET A 117 -17.07 5.03 -1.48
CA MET A 117 -16.34 3.96 -2.18
C MET A 117 -15.58 4.49 -3.39
N LEU A 118 -16.17 5.41 -4.15
CA LEU A 118 -15.48 6.06 -5.27
C LEU A 118 -14.25 6.84 -4.80
N GLU A 119 -14.39 7.57 -3.70
CA GLU A 119 -13.27 8.31 -3.10
C GLU A 119 -12.19 7.37 -2.58
N PHE A 120 -12.58 6.27 -1.96
CA PHE A 120 -11.67 5.23 -1.48
C PHE A 120 -10.83 4.65 -2.64
N GLU A 121 -11.47 4.28 -3.74
CA GLU A 121 -10.78 3.75 -4.91
C GLU A 121 -9.84 4.78 -5.55
N ALA A 122 -10.25 6.03 -5.64
CA ALA A 122 -9.40 7.12 -6.16
C ALA A 122 -8.18 7.36 -5.26
N THR A 123 -8.38 7.37 -3.95
CA THR A 123 -7.30 7.57 -2.98
C THR A 123 -6.30 6.42 -3.03
N ARG A 124 -6.78 5.20 -3.18
CA ARG A 124 -5.92 4.02 -3.32
C ARG A 124 -5.03 4.13 -4.56
N GLY A 125 -5.60 4.58 -5.68
CA GLY A 125 -4.81 4.82 -6.90
C GLY A 125 -3.72 5.87 -6.69
N ARG A 126 -4.04 6.97 -6.03
CA ARG A 126 -3.09 8.04 -5.70
C ARG A 126 -2.00 7.57 -4.71
N PHE A 127 -2.30 6.59 -3.90
CA PHE A 127 -1.35 6.01 -2.97
C PHE A 127 -0.26 5.21 -3.69
N PHE A 128 -0.62 4.46 -4.74
CA PHE A 128 0.35 3.64 -5.48
C PHE A 128 1.31 4.46 -6.32
N GLU A 129 0.91 5.60 -6.84
CA GLU A 129 1.72 6.44 -7.71
C GLU A 129 2.99 6.95 -7.01
N PRO A 130 2.91 7.68 -5.89
CA PRO A 130 4.12 8.12 -5.19
C PRO A 130 4.90 6.96 -4.57
N MET A 131 4.26 5.83 -4.29
CA MET A 131 4.95 4.63 -3.80
C MET A 131 5.94 4.10 -4.85
N ASN A 132 5.54 4.05 -6.13
CA ASN A 132 6.43 3.67 -7.21
C ASN A 132 7.62 4.64 -7.32
N ASP A 133 7.35 5.94 -7.23
CA ASP A 133 8.38 6.97 -7.31
C ASP A 133 9.36 6.89 -6.14
N LEU A 134 8.86 6.65 -4.94
CA LEU A 134 9.70 6.48 -3.75
C LEU A 134 10.64 5.28 -3.87
N TYR A 135 10.17 4.21 -4.49
CA TYR A 135 10.99 3.01 -4.69
C TYR A 135 12.21 3.27 -5.57
N LEU A 136 12.11 4.23 -6.48
CA LEU A 136 13.21 4.60 -7.37
C LEU A 136 14.19 5.60 -6.77
N VAL A 137 13.93 6.14 -5.59
CA VAL A 137 14.81 7.07 -4.87
C VAL A 137 15.95 6.33 -4.08
#